data_bcfc32be86180470813f94752e1783a8
#
_entry.id   bcfc32be86180470813f94752e1783a8
#
_cell.length_a   1.000
_cell.length_b   1.000
_cell.length_c   1.000
_cell.angle_alpha   90.00
_cell.angle_beta   90.00
_cell.angle_gamma   90.00
#
_symmetry.space_group_name_H-M   'P 1'
#
loop_
_entity.id
_entity.type
_entity.pdbx_description
1 polymer ?
#
loop_
_entity_poly.entity_id
_entity_poly.type
_entity_poly.pdbx_seq_one_letter_code
_entity_poly.pdbx_strand_id
1 'polypeptide(L)'
;MNIYKRRKRQSEVRMRKKFRQLSLQAKMSSIFVLANLVVFAVTVILLLGINSMSSEIDKVYQGNLRLNEVSDALMAVQDSMTDYLNSKTSDSLEEFYRNEQTYSQLVQDMSDEVTGATFQRMERSIRHMSEEYLDLVSQTIEAKRGRNVEKYRVRYENATQMYEYINTYIYSLNNEQFRSNSENYSRLSAAFRNFEMVSVIALSIVIVVSVSIVVKLTGEIISPLTVSYTHLRAHET
;
A
#
# COMPACT_ATOMS: atom_id res chain seq x y z
N MET A 1 37.79 21.09 2.18
CA MET A 1 36.57 21.65 2.80
C MET A 1 36.40 23.17 2.63
N ASN A 2 37.46 23.95 2.33
CA ASN A 2 37.36 25.42 2.28
C ASN A 2 36.89 26.01 0.92
N ILE A 3 37.11 25.32 -0.21
CA ILE A 3 36.75 25.81 -1.55
C ILE A 3 35.23 25.75 -1.78
N TYR A 4 34.56 24.72 -1.27
CA TYR A 4 33.11 24.55 -1.40
C TYR A 4 32.34 25.65 -0.62
N LYS A 5 32.81 25.99 0.60
CA LYS A 5 32.25 27.09 1.41
C LYS A 5 32.43 28.46 0.73
N ARG A 6 33.57 28.69 0.09
CA ARG A 6 33.83 29.96 -0.67
C ARG A 6 32.92 30.10 -1.88
N ARG A 7 32.75 29.04 -2.68
CA ARG A 7 31.85 29.06 -3.86
C ARG A 7 30.39 29.27 -3.44
N LYS A 8 29.92 28.63 -2.38
CA LYS A 8 28.56 28.81 -1.85
C LYS A 8 28.33 30.26 -1.39
N ARG A 9 29.28 30.84 -0.69
CA ARG A 9 29.19 32.25 -0.22
C ARG A 9 29.21 33.25 -1.35
N GLN A 10 29.96 33.00 -2.42
CA GLN A 10 29.98 33.86 -3.61
C GLN A 10 28.69 33.75 -4.43
N SER A 11 28.08 32.57 -4.53
CA SER A 11 26.78 32.42 -5.20
C SER A 11 25.65 33.10 -4.44
N GLU A 12 25.65 33.05 -3.10
CA GLU A 12 24.67 33.75 -2.25
C GLU A 12 24.80 35.26 -2.37
N VAL A 13 26.01 35.79 -2.38
CA VAL A 13 26.25 37.25 -2.55
C VAL A 13 25.83 37.72 -3.96
N ARG A 14 26.07 36.92 -5.02
CA ARG A 14 25.62 37.22 -6.38
C ARG A 14 24.09 37.19 -6.51
N MET A 15 23.43 36.22 -5.90
CA MET A 15 21.96 36.13 -5.90
C MET A 15 21.34 37.33 -5.15
N ARG A 16 21.88 37.70 -3.98
CA ARG A 16 21.40 38.87 -3.22
C ARG A 16 21.56 40.16 -4.01
N LYS A 17 22.67 40.35 -4.76
CA LYS A 17 22.87 41.52 -5.62
C LYS A 17 21.90 41.56 -6.77
N LYS A 18 21.67 40.45 -7.47
CA LYS A 18 20.68 40.33 -8.56
C LYS A 18 19.27 40.61 -8.08
N PHE A 19 18.88 40.03 -6.92
CA PHE A 19 17.55 40.25 -6.36
C PHE A 19 17.30 41.69 -5.93
N ARG A 20 18.35 42.40 -5.49
CA ARG A 20 18.26 43.81 -5.09
C ARG A 20 18.07 44.76 -6.27
N GLN A 21 18.49 44.39 -7.48
CA GLN A 21 18.34 45.15 -8.71
C GLN A 21 17.03 44.91 -9.45
N LEU A 22 16.23 43.93 -9.06
CA LEU A 22 14.92 43.63 -9.65
C LEU A 22 13.93 44.76 -9.32
N SER A 23 13.05 45.08 -10.27
CA SER A 23 11.89 45.95 -10.03
C SER A 23 11.03 45.39 -8.89
N LEU A 24 10.31 46.23 -8.21
CA LEU A 24 9.42 45.83 -7.09
C LEU A 24 8.41 44.78 -7.56
N GLN A 25 7.83 44.96 -8.72
CA GLN A 25 6.90 44.05 -9.35
C GLN A 25 7.53 42.65 -9.58
N ALA A 26 8.77 42.61 -10.06
CA ALA A 26 9.49 41.35 -10.28
C ALA A 26 9.84 40.65 -8.97
N LYS A 27 10.13 41.39 -7.89
CA LYS A 27 10.33 40.80 -6.53
C LYS A 27 9.06 40.14 -5.99
N MET A 28 7.93 40.86 -6.06
CA MET A 28 6.63 40.32 -5.62
C MET A 28 6.25 39.08 -6.41
N SER A 29 6.35 39.13 -7.75
CA SER A 29 6.07 37.98 -8.61
C SER A 29 6.96 36.79 -8.31
N SER A 30 8.27 37.00 -8.11
CA SER A 30 9.21 35.91 -7.78
C SER A 30 8.89 35.23 -6.46
N ILE A 31 8.47 35.97 -5.44
CA ILE A 31 8.10 35.42 -4.13
C ILE A 31 6.80 34.64 -4.25
N PHE A 32 5.82 35.16 -4.94
CA PHE A 32 4.56 34.47 -5.17
C PHE A 32 4.75 33.16 -5.92
N VAL A 33 5.56 33.18 -7.01
CA VAL A 33 5.91 31.95 -7.76
C VAL A 33 6.64 30.94 -6.88
N LEU A 34 7.61 31.40 -6.05
CA LEU A 34 8.35 30.51 -5.14
C LEU A 34 7.42 29.88 -4.09
N ALA A 35 6.52 30.65 -3.49
CA ALA A 35 5.56 30.18 -2.52
C ALA A 35 4.64 29.10 -3.13
N ASN A 36 4.08 29.37 -4.34
CA ASN A 36 3.25 28.40 -5.05
C ASN A 36 4.02 27.13 -5.41
N LEU A 37 5.30 27.24 -5.77
CA LEU A 37 6.15 26.10 -6.10
C LEU A 37 6.40 25.21 -4.88
N VAL A 38 6.58 25.78 -3.69
CA VAL A 38 6.68 25.02 -2.44
C VAL A 38 5.37 24.33 -2.11
N VAL A 39 4.22 25.03 -2.20
CA VAL A 39 2.90 24.43 -1.98
C VAL A 39 2.67 23.27 -2.95
N PHE A 40 2.95 23.46 -4.22
CA PHE A 40 2.82 22.42 -5.24
C PHE A 40 3.70 21.20 -4.93
N ALA A 41 4.98 21.41 -4.57
CA ALA A 41 5.89 20.32 -4.21
C ALA A 41 5.37 19.51 -3.01
N VAL A 42 4.90 20.18 -1.96
CA VAL A 42 4.30 19.52 -0.78
C VAL A 42 3.07 18.71 -1.19
N THR A 43 2.19 19.28 -2.00
CA THR A 43 0.98 18.58 -2.48
C THR A 43 1.32 17.33 -3.30
N VAL A 44 2.30 17.41 -4.20
CA VAL A 44 2.75 16.25 -4.99
C VAL A 44 3.29 15.14 -4.10
N ILE A 45 4.11 15.48 -3.11
CA ILE A 45 4.68 14.49 -2.17
C ILE A 45 3.56 13.82 -1.35
N LEU A 46 2.56 14.58 -0.89
CA LEU A 46 1.39 14.03 -0.19
C LEU A 46 0.60 13.05 -1.08
N LEU A 47 0.34 13.43 -2.33
CA LEU A 47 -0.39 12.57 -3.27
C LEU A 47 0.36 11.27 -3.58
N LEU A 48 1.69 11.35 -3.78
CA LEU A 48 2.52 10.16 -4.00
C LEU A 48 2.50 9.24 -2.77
N GLY A 49 2.53 9.80 -1.58
CA GLY A 49 2.45 9.04 -0.34
C GLY A 49 1.10 8.34 -0.17
N ILE A 50 -0.02 9.03 -0.40
CA ILE A 50 -1.37 8.46 -0.33
C ILE A 50 -1.52 7.32 -1.35
N ASN A 51 -1.05 7.52 -2.57
CA ASN A 51 -1.14 6.50 -3.61
C ASN A 51 -0.33 5.23 -3.26
N SER A 52 0.87 5.40 -2.71
CA SER A 52 1.69 4.28 -2.22
C SER A 52 0.99 3.50 -1.09
N MET A 53 0.37 4.21 -0.14
CA MET A 53 -0.37 3.60 0.96
C MET A 53 -1.61 2.83 0.46
N SER A 54 -2.36 3.41 -0.47
CA SER A 54 -3.52 2.76 -1.08
C SER A 54 -3.13 1.46 -1.78
N SER A 55 -2.04 1.47 -2.54
CA SER A 55 -1.53 0.27 -3.23
C SER A 55 -1.11 -0.85 -2.27
N GLU A 56 -0.50 -0.52 -1.13
CA GLU A 56 -0.13 -1.52 -0.11
C GLU A 56 -1.36 -2.13 0.56
N ILE A 57 -2.38 -1.32 0.88
CA ILE A 57 -3.65 -1.81 1.46
C ILE A 57 -4.35 -2.74 0.48
N ASP A 58 -4.38 -2.38 -0.80
CA ASP A 58 -5.04 -3.17 -1.84
C ASP A 58 -4.39 -4.55 -2.01
N LYS A 59 -3.06 -4.63 -2.04
CA LYS A 59 -2.32 -5.90 -2.09
C LYS A 59 -2.65 -6.82 -0.91
N VAL A 60 -2.76 -6.25 0.30
CA VAL A 60 -3.13 -6.98 1.51
C VAL A 60 -4.53 -7.55 1.41
N TYR A 61 -5.47 -6.71 0.97
CA TYR A 61 -6.86 -7.12 0.82
C TYR A 61 -7.01 -8.25 -0.21
N GLN A 62 -6.37 -8.12 -1.36
CA GLN A 62 -6.38 -9.15 -2.40
C GLN A 62 -5.75 -10.47 -1.92
N GLY A 63 -4.62 -10.40 -1.19
CA GLY A 63 -3.97 -11.59 -0.63
C GLY A 63 -4.87 -12.34 0.36
N ASN A 64 -5.57 -11.63 1.25
CA ASN A 64 -6.50 -12.25 2.21
C ASN A 64 -7.74 -12.85 1.51
N LEU A 65 -8.26 -12.16 0.48
CA LEU A 65 -9.40 -12.66 -0.30
C LEU A 65 -9.07 -14.01 -0.96
N ARG A 66 -7.90 -14.12 -1.60
CA ARG A 66 -7.46 -15.36 -2.25
C ARG A 66 -7.22 -16.50 -1.28
N LEU A 67 -6.64 -16.25 -0.11
CA LEU A 67 -6.50 -17.29 0.92
C LEU A 67 -7.85 -17.81 1.39
N ASN A 68 -8.85 -16.96 1.50
CA ASN A 68 -10.21 -17.37 1.82
C ASN A 68 -10.82 -18.20 0.67
N GLU A 69 -10.62 -17.79 -0.59
CA GLU A 69 -11.06 -18.57 -1.76
C GLU A 69 -10.43 -19.97 -1.79
N VAL A 70 -9.14 -20.09 -1.46
CA VAL A 70 -8.44 -21.39 -1.35
C VAL A 70 -9.02 -22.22 -0.20
N SER A 71 -9.31 -21.61 0.94
CA SER A 71 -9.93 -22.29 2.09
C SER A 71 -11.35 -22.81 1.77
N ASP A 72 -12.16 -21.96 1.13
CA ASP A 72 -13.53 -22.31 0.74
C ASP A 72 -13.53 -23.44 -0.31
N ALA A 73 -12.62 -23.38 -1.28
CA ALA A 73 -12.47 -24.43 -2.28
C ALA A 73 -11.96 -25.75 -1.68
N LEU A 74 -11.04 -25.71 -0.70
CA LEU A 74 -10.59 -26.87 0.05
C LEU A 74 -11.77 -27.53 0.79
N MET A 75 -12.59 -26.73 1.44
CA MET A 75 -13.80 -27.21 2.13
C MET A 75 -14.79 -27.82 1.13
N ALA A 76 -14.99 -27.20 -0.04
CA ALA A 76 -15.87 -27.72 -1.08
C ALA A 76 -15.41 -29.10 -1.61
N VAL A 77 -14.08 -29.32 -1.73
CA VAL A 77 -13.55 -30.65 -2.10
C VAL A 77 -13.85 -31.68 -1.01
N GLN A 78 -13.60 -31.33 0.25
CA GLN A 78 -13.85 -32.24 1.38
C GLN A 78 -15.33 -32.62 1.49
N ASP A 79 -16.23 -31.65 1.34
CA ASP A 79 -17.67 -31.84 1.42
C ASP A 79 -18.18 -32.69 0.25
N SER A 80 -17.78 -32.36 -0.98
CA SER A 80 -18.20 -33.11 -2.16
C SER A 80 -17.63 -34.53 -2.22
N MET A 81 -16.39 -34.77 -1.71
CA MET A 81 -15.89 -36.11 -1.48
C MET A 81 -16.79 -36.89 -0.50
N THR A 82 -17.11 -36.27 0.64
CA THR A 82 -17.95 -36.90 1.68
C THR A 82 -19.36 -37.19 1.16
N ASP A 83 -19.93 -36.27 0.39
CA ASP A 83 -21.24 -36.44 -0.26
C ASP A 83 -21.24 -37.60 -1.26
N TYR A 84 -20.23 -37.68 -2.10
CA TYR A 84 -20.08 -38.85 -3.00
C TYR A 84 -19.93 -40.17 -2.23
N LEU A 85 -19.14 -40.20 -1.14
CA LEU A 85 -18.98 -41.41 -0.34
C LEU A 85 -20.30 -41.88 0.27
N ASN A 86 -21.23 -40.96 0.55
CA ASN A 86 -22.56 -41.27 1.09
C ASN A 86 -23.58 -41.61 -0.02
N SER A 87 -23.67 -40.77 -1.04
CA SER A 87 -24.73 -40.87 -2.09
C SER A 87 -24.40 -41.85 -3.21
N LYS A 88 -23.14 -41.90 -3.65
CA LYS A 88 -22.63 -42.65 -4.83
C LYS A 88 -23.35 -42.32 -6.14
N THR A 89 -23.83 -41.10 -6.25
CA THR A 89 -24.50 -40.62 -7.47
C THR A 89 -23.50 -40.12 -8.51
N SER A 90 -23.90 -40.11 -9.77
CA SER A 90 -23.07 -39.49 -10.83
C SER A 90 -22.92 -37.98 -10.62
N ASP A 91 -23.98 -37.33 -10.15
CA ASP A 91 -24.01 -35.86 -9.90
C ASP A 91 -23.03 -35.46 -8.80
N SER A 92 -22.99 -36.21 -7.68
CA SER A 92 -22.02 -35.93 -6.59
C SER A 92 -20.57 -36.23 -7.02
N LEU A 93 -20.35 -37.16 -7.94
CA LEU A 93 -19.04 -37.42 -8.53
C LEU A 93 -18.58 -36.27 -9.45
N GLU A 94 -19.49 -35.74 -10.30
CA GLU A 94 -19.22 -34.60 -11.17
C GLU A 94 -18.93 -33.35 -10.35
N GLU A 95 -19.70 -33.09 -9.30
CA GLU A 95 -19.47 -31.98 -8.37
C GLU A 95 -18.11 -32.09 -7.69
N PHE A 96 -17.71 -33.28 -7.24
CA PHE A 96 -16.39 -33.54 -6.69
C PHE A 96 -15.28 -33.13 -7.69
N TYR A 97 -15.31 -33.63 -8.93
CA TYR A 97 -14.26 -33.30 -9.91
C TYR A 97 -14.22 -31.82 -10.28
N ARG A 98 -15.34 -31.13 -10.29
CA ARG A 98 -15.40 -29.68 -10.50
C ARG A 98 -14.73 -28.93 -9.34
N ASN A 99 -15.01 -29.31 -8.10
CA ASN A 99 -14.41 -28.69 -6.91
C ASN A 99 -12.91 -29.01 -6.82
N GLU A 100 -12.50 -30.23 -7.12
CA GLU A 100 -11.09 -30.65 -7.20
C GLU A 100 -10.31 -29.78 -8.21
N GLN A 101 -10.85 -29.57 -9.40
CA GLN A 101 -10.22 -28.74 -10.42
C GLN A 101 -10.12 -27.28 -9.99
N THR A 102 -11.17 -26.74 -9.40
CA THR A 102 -11.19 -25.35 -8.89
C THR A 102 -10.14 -25.16 -7.80
N TYR A 103 -10.09 -26.07 -6.84
CA TYR A 103 -9.10 -26.03 -5.75
C TYR A 103 -7.66 -26.15 -6.29
N SER A 104 -7.40 -27.09 -7.17
CA SER A 104 -6.08 -27.29 -7.80
C SER A 104 -5.61 -26.03 -8.51
N GLN A 105 -6.48 -25.34 -9.25
CA GLN A 105 -6.16 -24.11 -9.93
C GLN A 105 -5.85 -22.98 -8.96
N LEU A 106 -6.67 -22.77 -7.94
CA LEU A 106 -6.44 -21.74 -6.92
C LEU A 106 -5.12 -21.95 -6.18
N VAL A 107 -4.76 -23.18 -5.86
CA VAL A 107 -3.47 -23.51 -5.22
C VAL A 107 -2.28 -23.24 -6.15
N GLN A 108 -2.41 -23.48 -7.45
CA GLN A 108 -1.36 -23.15 -8.43
C GLN A 108 -1.17 -21.63 -8.57
N ASP A 109 -2.28 -20.90 -8.57
CA ASP A 109 -2.25 -19.43 -8.71
C ASP A 109 -1.73 -18.70 -7.46
N MET A 110 -1.64 -19.39 -6.28
CA MET A 110 -1.10 -18.79 -5.05
C MET A 110 0.35 -18.29 -5.20
N SER A 111 1.19 -18.94 -6.05
CA SER A 111 2.64 -18.71 -6.10
C SER A 111 3.08 -17.32 -6.56
N ASP A 112 2.24 -16.61 -7.28
CA ASP A 112 2.63 -15.35 -7.92
C ASP A 112 2.45 -14.13 -7.01
N GLU A 113 1.82 -14.27 -5.84
CA GLU A 113 1.40 -13.12 -5.03
C GLU A 113 2.03 -13.03 -3.64
N VAL A 114 2.68 -14.07 -3.16
CA VAL A 114 3.23 -14.10 -1.80
C VAL A 114 4.62 -13.47 -1.78
N THR A 115 4.73 -12.29 -1.20
CA THR A 115 6.00 -11.57 -0.99
C THR A 115 6.58 -11.87 0.39
N GLY A 116 7.85 -12.32 0.43
CA GLY A 116 8.61 -12.58 1.65
C GLY A 116 8.97 -14.04 1.86
N ALA A 117 10.20 -14.30 2.33
CA ALA A 117 10.77 -15.65 2.44
C ALA A 117 9.98 -16.59 3.37
N THR A 118 9.33 -16.05 4.40
CA THR A 118 8.52 -16.84 5.34
C THR A 118 7.20 -17.25 4.69
N PHE A 119 6.51 -16.31 4.06
CA PHE A 119 5.27 -16.57 3.35
C PHE A 119 5.44 -17.54 2.19
N GLN A 120 6.50 -17.40 1.39
CA GLN A 120 6.83 -18.33 0.31
C GLN A 120 7.10 -19.76 0.80
N ARG A 121 7.64 -19.93 2.01
CA ARG A 121 7.79 -21.28 2.61
C ARG A 121 6.45 -21.87 3.02
N MET A 122 5.58 -21.06 3.64
CA MET A 122 4.24 -21.49 4.05
C MET A 122 3.39 -21.84 2.82
N GLU A 123 3.42 -21.00 1.80
CA GLU A 123 2.74 -21.26 0.53
C GLU A 123 3.20 -22.57 -0.11
N ARG A 124 4.52 -22.81 -0.23
CA ARG A 124 5.04 -24.07 -0.75
C ARG A 124 4.59 -25.29 0.07
N SER A 125 4.48 -25.14 1.40
CA SER A 125 3.99 -26.19 2.26
C SER A 125 2.50 -26.48 1.99
N ILE A 126 1.67 -25.43 1.85
CA ILE A 126 0.25 -25.58 1.49
C ILE A 126 0.13 -26.30 0.14
N ARG A 127 0.88 -25.85 -0.88
CA ARG A 127 0.85 -26.47 -2.22
C ARG A 127 1.21 -27.95 -2.16
N HIS A 128 2.30 -28.31 -1.51
CA HIS A 128 2.72 -29.71 -1.42
C HIS A 128 1.71 -30.56 -0.66
N MET A 129 1.17 -30.07 0.46
CA MET A 129 0.11 -30.77 1.19
C MET A 129 -1.17 -30.87 0.37
N SER A 130 -1.49 -29.86 -0.44
CA SER A 130 -2.65 -29.86 -1.32
C SER A 130 -2.54 -30.90 -2.44
N GLU A 131 -1.36 -31.05 -3.03
CA GLU A 131 -1.10 -32.10 -4.03
C GLU A 131 -1.28 -33.50 -3.41
N GLU A 132 -0.73 -33.72 -2.20
CA GLU A 132 -0.89 -34.98 -1.49
C GLU A 132 -2.35 -35.23 -1.06
N TYR A 133 -3.06 -34.18 -0.62
CA TYR A 133 -4.48 -34.24 -0.28
C TYR A 133 -5.33 -34.66 -1.48
N LEU A 134 -5.14 -34.03 -2.64
CA LEU A 134 -5.88 -34.36 -3.85
C LEU A 134 -5.63 -35.80 -4.33
N ASP A 135 -4.40 -36.30 -4.19
CA ASP A 135 -4.08 -37.70 -4.47
C ASP A 135 -4.81 -38.64 -3.48
N LEU A 136 -4.82 -38.33 -2.19
CA LEU A 136 -5.54 -39.12 -1.17
C LEU A 136 -7.05 -39.14 -1.41
N VAL A 137 -7.63 -37.99 -1.79
CA VAL A 137 -9.07 -37.89 -2.08
C VAL A 137 -9.42 -38.69 -3.33
N SER A 138 -8.65 -38.55 -4.42
CA SER A 138 -8.83 -39.34 -5.64
C SER A 138 -8.73 -40.84 -5.36
N GLN A 139 -7.74 -41.30 -4.59
CA GLN A 139 -7.62 -42.69 -4.19
C GLN A 139 -8.81 -43.17 -3.32
N THR A 140 -9.38 -42.28 -2.49
CA THR A 140 -10.56 -42.57 -1.66
C THR A 140 -11.78 -42.82 -2.56
N ILE A 141 -12.01 -41.96 -3.54
CA ILE A 141 -13.09 -42.09 -4.54
C ILE A 141 -12.95 -43.41 -5.32
N GLU A 142 -11.74 -43.69 -5.82
CA GLU A 142 -11.46 -44.95 -6.56
C GLU A 142 -11.70 -46.20 -5.69
N ALA A 143 -11.21 -46.23 -4.45
CA ALA A 143 -11.41 -47.33 -3.53
C ALA A 143 -12.90 -47.55 -3.23
N LYS A 144 -13.68 -46.47 -3.10
CA LYS A 144 -15.14 -46.56 -2.93
C LYS A 144 -15.83 -47.10 -4.15
N ARG A 145 -15.45 -46.69 -5.38
CA ARG A 145 -15.96 -47.24 -6.65
C ARG A 145 -15.64 -48.74 -6.78
N GLY A 146 -14.43 -49.13 -6.41
CA GLY A 146 -13.96 -50.52 -6.40
C GLY A 146 -14.53 -51.37 -5.25
N ARG A 147 -15.44 -50.83 -4.40
CA ARG A 147 -16.07 -51.49 -3.22
C ARG A 147 -15.05 -52.01 -2.19
N ASN A 148 -13.86 -51.46 -2.15
CA ASN A 148 -12.82 -51.84 -1.19
C ASN A 148 -12.99 -51.02 0.11
N VAL A 149 -13.78 -51.54 1.05
CA VAL A 149 -14.17 -50.85 2.28
C VAL A 149 -12.96 -50.48 3.15
N GLU A 150 -12.02 -51.42 3.31
CA GLU A 150 -10.85 -51.19 4.16
C GLU A 150 -9.93 -50.08 3.59
N LYS A 151 -9.68 -50.17 2.27
CA LYS A 151 -8.82 -49.20 1.60
C LYS A 151 -9.44 -47.80 1.61
N TYR A 152 -10.74 -47.63 1.34
CA TYR A 152 -11.33 -46.32 1.32
C TYR A 152 -11.41 -45.68 2.71
N ARG A 153 -11.65 -46.46 3.76
CA ARG A 153 -11.69 -45.97 5.15
C ARG A 153 -10.34 -45.33 5.55
N VAL A 154 -9.25 -46.05 5.35
CA VAL A 154 -7.90 -45.55 5.65
C VAL A 154 -7.55 -44.30 4.83
N ARG A 155 -7.90 -44.32 3.54
CA ARG A 155 -7.62 -43.15 2.67
C ARG A 155 -8.46 -41.92 3.05
N TYR A 156 -9.72 -42.14 3.41
CA TYR A 156 -10.59 -41.09 3.90
C TYR A 156 -10.08 -40.46 5.20
N GLU A 157 -9.65 -41.26 6.15
CA GLU A 157 -9.06 -40.78 7.40
C GLU A 157 -7.80 -39.93 7.13
N ASN A 158 -6.92 -40.44 6.26
CA ASN A 158 -5.70 -39.69 5.87
C ASN A 158 -6.04 -38.40 5.12
N ALA A 159 -6.99 -38.41 4.21
CA ALA A 159 -7.45 -37.23 3.49
C ALA A 159 -8.03 -36.18 4.46
N THR A 160 -8.88 -36.63 5.40
CA THR A 160 -9.46 -35.72 6.41
C THR A 160 -8.37 -35.12 7.32
N GLN A 161 -7.39 -35.90 7.71
CA GLN A 161 -6.26 -35.40 8.50
C GLN A 161 -5.42 -34.39 7.71
N MET A 162 -5.18 -34.62 6.42
CA MET A 162 -4.47 -33.71 5.55
C MET A 162 -5.26 -32.41 5.31
N TYR A 163 -6.58 -32.50 5.14
CA TYR A 163 -7.49 -31.34 5.12
C TYR A 163 -7.31 -30.45 6.36
N GLU A 164 -7.33 -31.04 7.56
CA GLU A 164 -7.14 -30.29 8.81
C GLU A 164 -5.77 -29.61 8.88
N TYR A 165 -4.72 -30.27 8.40
CA TYR A 165 -3.38 -29.67 8.36
C TYR A 165 -3.33 -28.51 7.40
N ILE A 166 -3.84 -28.63 6.17
CA ILE A 166 -3.87 -27.57 5.18
C ILE A 166 -4.67 -26.38 5.70
N ASN A 167 -5.86 -26.62 6.25
CA ASN A 167 -6.71 -25.58 6.81
C ASN A 167 -6.01 -24.81 7.94
N THR A 168 -5.32 -25.53 8.82
CA THR A 168 -4.50 -24.92 9.89
C THR A 168 -3.37 -24.06 9.33
N TYR A 169 -2.71 -24.50 8.25
CA TYR A 169 -1.64 -23.74 7.60
C TYR A 169 -2.19 -22.51 6.88
N ILE A 170 -3.31 -22.61 6.17
CA ILE A 170 -3.99 -21.47 5.54
C ILE A 170 -4.37 -20.43 6.59
N TYR A 171 -4.98 -20.86 7.69
CA TYR A 171 -5.32 -19.98 8.81
C TYR A 171 -4.08 -19.29 9.41
N SER A 172 -3.00 -20.04 9.60
CA SER A 172 -1.74 -19.51 10.12
C SER A 172 -1.11 -18.51 9.18
N LEU A 173 -1.12 -18.78 7.87
CA LEU A 173 -0.63 -17.88 6.84
C LEU A 173 -1.46 -16.58 6.78
N ASN A 174 -2.77 -16.70 6.80
CA ASN A 174 -3.69 -15.56 6.82
C ASN A 174 -3.45 -14.67 8.05
N ASN A 175 -3.34 -15.28 9.23
CA ASN A 175 -3.09 -14.57 10.49
C ASN A 175 -1.72 -13.87 10.49
N GLU A 176 -0.67 -14.54 10.01
CA GLU A 176 0.67 -13.97 9.95
C GLU A 176 0.75 -12.83 8.92
N GLN A 177 0.08 -12.97 7.77
CA GLN A 177 -0.06 -11.88 6.80
C GLN A 177 -0.80 -10.70 7.41
N PHE A 178 -1.93 -10.94 8.09
CA PHE A 178 -2.68 -9.89 8.76
C PHE A 178 -1.83 -9.16 9.80
N ARG A 179 -1.07 -9.90 10.62
CA ARG A 179 -0.18 -9.32 11.64
C ARG A 179 0.94 -8.48 11.01
N SER A 180 1.63 -9.02 10.01
CA SER A 180 2.68 -8.30 9.28
C SER A 180 2.16 -7.04 8.63
N ASN A 181 0.97 -7.11 8.04
CA ASN A 181 0.32 -5.98 7.39
C ASN A 181 -0.15 -4.93 8.40
N SER A 182 -0.67 -5.34 9.55
CA SER A 182 -1.06 -4.44 10.64
C SER A 182 0.15 -3.67 11.18
N GLU A 183 1.30 -4.33 11.34
CA GLU A 183 2.55 -3.67 11.74
C GLU A 183 3.04 -2.69 10.69
N ASN A 184 3.02 -3.07 9.42
CA ASN A 184 3.39 -2.20 8.31
C ASN A 184 2.44 -1.00 8.18
N TYR A 185 1.14 -1.22 8.32
CA TYR A 185 0.12 -0.16 8.34
C TYR A 185 0.36 0.82 9.49
N SER A 186 0.64 0.32 10.69
CA SER A 186 0.95 1.15 11.85
C SER A 186 2.20 2.02 11.63
N ARG A 187 3.28 1.44 11.08
CA ARG A 187 4.51 2.17 10.73
C ARG A 187 4.25 3.21 9.64
N LEU A 188 3.50 2.86 8.62
CA LEU A 188 3.16 3.74 7.51
C LEU A 188 2.27 4.89 7.97
N SER A 189 1.26 4.60 8.80
CA SER A 189 0.39 5.61 9.41
C SER A 189 1.17 6.58 10.31
N ALA A 190 2.13 6.09 11.10
CA ALA A 190 3.01 6.93 11.91
C ALA A 190 3.90 7.83 11.04
N ALA A 191 4.48 7.28 9.97
CA ALA A 191 5.27 8.06 9.01
C ALA A 191 4.43 9.14 8.33
N PHE A 192 3.20 8.81 7.94
CA PHE A 192 2.23 9.74 7.34
C PHE A 192 1.89 10.89 8.29
N ARG A 193 1.57 10.60 9.53
CA ARG A 193 1.26 11.63 10.56
C ARG A 193 2.44 12.55 10.79
N ASN A 194 3.67 12.03 10.83
CA ASN A 194 4.87 12.85 10.95
C ASN A 194 5.06 13.73 9.71
N PHE A 195 4.81 13.21 8.52
CA PHE A 195 4.91 13.94 7.27
C PHE A 195 3.83 15.03 7.17
N GLU A 196 2.59 14.73 7.55
CA GLU A 196 1.49 15.70 7.64
C GLU A 196 1.87 16.86 8.56
N MET A 197 2.38 16.57 9.76
CA MET A 197 2.81 17.58 10.73
C MET A 197 3.93 18.47 10.16
N VAL A 198 4.94 17.88 9.53
CA VAL A 198 6.03 18.62 8.87
C VAL A 198 5.50 19.49 7.73
N SER A 199 4.55 18.99 6.94
CA SER A 199 3.92 19.71 5.84
C SER A 199 3.12 20.92 6.34
N VAL A 200 2.34 20.78 7.39
CA VAL A 200 1.57 21.89 8.01
C VAL A 200 2.52 22.96 8.53
N ILE A 201 3.61 22.58 9.21
CA ILE A 201 4.61 23.53 9.71
C ILE A 201 5.29 24.25 8.53
N ALA A 202 5.70 23.53 7.49
CA ALA A 202 6.34 24.12 6.31
C ALA A 202 5.41 25.12 5.61
N LEU A 203 4.14 24.76 5.39
CA LEU A 203 3.14 25.65 4.78
C LEU A 203 2.88 26.88 5.66
N SER A 204 2.81 26.73 6.98
CA SER A 204 2.64 27.85 7.91
C SER A 204 3.82 28.82 7.82
N ILE A 205 5.05 28.32 7.76
CA ILE A 205 6.26 29.16 7.59
C ILE A 205 6.19 29.91 6.24
N VAL A 206 5.82 29.25 5.15
CA VAL A 206 5.67 29.89 3.83
C VAL A 206 4.65 31.03 3.88
N ILE A 207 3.52 30.83 4.52
CA ILE A 207 2.48 31.86 4.69
C ILE A 207 3.02 33.06 5.46
N VAL A 208 3.62 32.81 6.64
CA VAL A 208 4.17 33.89 7.49
C VAL A 208 5.24 34.71 6.76
N VAL A 209 6.15 34.03 6.08
CA VAL A 209 7.21 34.66 5.29
C VAL A 209 6.62 35.48 4.15
N SER A 210 5.66 34.91 3.40
CA SER A 210 5.00 35.60 2.28
C SER A 210 4.27 36.86 2.73
N VAL A 211 3.49 36.77 3.81
CA VAL A 211 2.78 37.93 4.38
C VAL A 211 3.76 39.00 4.88
N SER A 212 4.81 38.60 5.60
CA SER A 212 5.83 39.53 6.10
C SER A 212 6.51 40.31 4.96
N ILE A 213 6.80 39.62 3.83
CA ILE A 213 7.43 40.25 2.68
C ILE A 213 6.45 41.20 2.00
N VAL A 214 5.18 40.82 1.83
CA VAL A 214 4.15 41.68 1.23
C VAL A 214 3.96 42.95 2.06
N VAL A 215 3.84 42.83 3.38
CA VAL A 215 3.69 43.97 4.30
C VAL A 215 4.89 44.92 4.17
N LYS A 216 6.12 44.35 4.18
CA LYS A 216 7.34 45.15 4.05
C LYS A 216 7.42 45.89 2.71
N LEU A 217 7.13 45.24 1.62
CA LEU A 217 7.14 45.82 0.28
C LEU A 217 6.04 46.89 0.11
N THR A 218 4.87 46.66 0.68
CA THR A 218 3.76 47.63 0.68
C THR A 218 4.16 48.89 1.47
N GLY A 219 4.81 48.73 2.62
CA GLY A 219 5.34 49.86 3.41
C GLY A 219 6.40 50.68 2.65
N GLU A 220 7.30 50.02 1.90
CA GLU A 220 8.30 50.67 1.08
C GLU A 220 7.69 51.50 -0.09
N ILE A 221 6.48 51.14 -0.55
CA ILE A 221 5.75 51.86 -1.64
C ILE A 221 4.95 53.01 -1.05
N ILE A 222 4.25 52.83 0.03
CA ILE A 222 3.31 53.82 0.57
C ILE A 222 4.08 54.98 1.22
N SER A 223 5.21 54.70 1.89
CA SER A 223 6.01 55.72 2.57
C SER A 223 6.44 56.89 1.68
N PRO A 224 7.03 56.71 0.50
CA PRO A 224 7.42 57.85 -0.36
C PRO A 224 6.21 58.55 -0.99
N LEU A 225 5.08 57.87 -1.22
CA LEU A 225 3.86 58.47 -1.78
C LEU A 225 3.22 59.43 -0.76
N THR A 226 3.20 59.07 0.51
CA THR A 226 2.66 59.95 1.57
C THR A 226 3.50 61.21 1.76
N VAL A 227 4.82 61.12 1.66
CA VAL A 227 5.73 62.26 1.74
C VAL A 227 5.55 63.20 0.50
N SER A 228 5.37 62.65 -0.69
CA SER A 228 5.14 63.45 -1.89
C SER A 228 3.80 64.17 -1.85
N TYR A 229 2.75 63.56 -1.33
CA TYR A 229 1.42 64.18 -1.16
C TYR A 229 1.40 65.28 -0.14
N THR A 230 2.12 65.17 0.97
CA THR A 230 2.23 66.20 2.01
C THR A 230 3.05 67.39 1.51
N HIS A 231 4.07 67.17 0.66
CA HIS A 231 4.88 68.22 0.09
C HIS A 231 4.15 69.06 -0.99
N LEU A 232 3.29 68.40 -1.80
CA LEU A 232 2.44 69.07 -2.78
C LEU A 232 1.38 69.94 -2.09
N ARG A 233 0.77 69.46 -1.02
CA ARG A 233 -0.23 70.21 -0.28
C ARG A 233 0.32 71.41 0.49
N ALA A 234 1.61 71.43 0.83
CA ALA A 234 2.29 72.54 1.47
C ALA A 234 2.68 73.65 0.48
N HIS A 235 2.63 73.40 -0.80
CA HIS A 235 2.88 74.41 -1.86
C HIS A 235 1.61 75.06 -2.44
N GLU A 236 0.40 74.60 -2.04
CA GLU A 236 -0.88 75.16 -2.50
C GLU A 236 -1.53 76.09 -1.42
N THR A 237 -0.85 76.35 -0.30
CA THR A 237 -1.24 77.34 0.71
C THR A 237 -0.23 78.46 0.76
#